data_21b319e26caf78f8d904901e56d00340
#
_entry.id   21b319e26caf78f8d904901e56d00340
#
_cell.length_a   1.000
_cell.length_b   1.000
_cell.length_c   1.000
_cell.angle_alpha   90.00
_cell.angle_beta   90.00
_cell.angle_gamma   90.00
#
_symmetry.space_group_name_H-M   'P 1'
#
loop_
_entity.id
_entity.type
_entity.pdbx_description
1 polymer ?
#
loop_
_entity_poly.entity_id
_entity_poly.type
_entity_poly.pdbx_seq_one_letter_code
_entity_poly.pdbx_strand_id
1 'polypeptide(L)'
;RLIFDHADLKIPVGASVGIVGTSGAGKSTVVDILLGLLEPSTGHIYADSVDVKEPGNYRKWLKNIGYIPQMIFMLDDTIRKNVAFGVPEDKIDENRLWEVLKEAQLDEFIKTLPEGLETGIGERGIRLSGGQRQRIGIARALYNDPEVLILDEATSALDNDTEAAIMESINRLHGRKTLIIIAHRLQTIEKCDIVYRV
;
A
#
# COMPACT_ATOMS: atom_id res chain seq x y z
N ARG A 1 17.92 2.64 21.84
CA ARG A 1 16.75 3.40 22.30
C ARG A 1 15.53 2.52 22.14
N LEU A 2 14.76 2.32 23.23
CA LEU A 2 13.46 1.65 23.16
C LEU A 2 12.50 2.56 22.37
N ILE A 3 11.81 2.02 21.36
CA ILE A 3 10.86 2.75 20.53
C ILE A 3 9.44 2.52 21.07
N PHE A 4 9.12 1.25 21.36
CA PHE A 4 7.86 0.85 21.97
C PHE A 4 8.14 0.08 23.25
N ASP A 5 7.37 0.38 24.28
CA ASP A 5 7.41 -0.32 25.56
C ASP A 5 6.02 -0.90 25.86
N HIS A 6 5.92 -2.23 25.93
CA HIS A 6 4.67 -2.98 26.16
C HIS A 6 3.51 -2.51 25.27
N ALA A 7 3.80 -2.23 23.97
CA ALA A 7 2.80 -1.76 23.02
C ALA A 7 1.90 -2.91 22.54
N ASP A 8 0.60 -2.69 22.58
CA ASP A 8 -0.41 -3.61 22.08
C ASP A 8 -1.21 -2.93 20.96
N LEU A 9 -1.22 -3.54 19.77
CA LEU A 9 -1.90 -3.01 18.58
C LEU A 9 -2.88 -4.05 18.06
N LYS A 10 -4.16 -3.71 18.00
CA LYS A 10 -5.22 -4.58 17.46
C LYS A 10 -5.83 -3.97 16.21
N ILE A 11 -5.80 -4.74 15.13
CA ILE A 11 -6.31 -4.33 13.82
C ILE A 11 -7.41 -5.32 13.44
N PRO A 12 -8.70 -4.96 13.58
CA PRO A 12 -9.80 -5.84 13.17
C PRO A 12 -9.81 -6.06 11.66
N VAL A 13 -10.21 -7.25 11.23
CA VAL A 13 -10.38 -7.58 9.81
C VAL A 13 -11.41 -6.64 9.18
N GLY A 14 -11.08 -6.09 8.01
CA GLY A 14 -11.93 -5.16 7.28
C GLY A 14 -11.96 -3.73 7.84
N ALA A 15 -11.32 -3.48 8.97
CA ALA A 15 -11.24 -2.14 9.54
C ALA A 15 -10.20 -1.26 8.84
N SER A 16 -10.41 0.05 8.92
CA SER A 16 -9.45 1.08 8.56
C SER A 16 -8.79 1.63 9.82
N VAL A 17 -7.49 1.48 9.93
CA VAL A 17 -6.70 1.86 11.10
C VAL A 17 -5.69 2.94 10.72
N GLY A 18 -5.82 4.12 11.33
CA GLY A 18 -4.88 5.23 11.20
C GLY A 18 -3.76 5.15 12.24
N ILE A 19 -2.52 5.32 11.84
CA ILE A 19 -1.37 5.46 12.74
C ILE A 19 -0.79 6.86 12.56
N VAL A 20 -0.82 7.65 13.63
CA VAL A 20 -0.33 9.03 13.64
C VAL A 20 0.71 9.27 14.73
N GLY A 21 1.54 10.24 14.51
CA GLY A 21 2.57 10.66 15.48
C GLY A 21 3.54 11.64 14.85
N THR A 22 4.37 12.25 15.69
CA THR A 22 5.42 13.15 15.23
C THR A 22 6.48 12.44 14.38
N SER A 23 7.29 13.19 13.66
CA SER A 23 8.45 12.61 12.97
C SER A 23 9.36 11.91 13.98
N GLY A 24 9.82 10.72 13.65
CA GLY A 24 10.67 9.90 14.55
C GLY A 24 9.93 9.21 15.71
N ALA A 25 8.60 9.26 15.79
CA ALA A 25 7.82 8.58 16.83
C ALA A 25 7.81 7.05 16.71
N GLY A 26 8.17 6.50 15.55
CA GLY A 26 8.20 5.04 15.34
C GLY A 26 7.18 4.52 14.33
N LYS A 27 6.45 5.39 13.62
CA LYS A 27 5.43 4.97 12.63
C LYS A 27 5.98 4.01 11.58
N SER A 28 7.10 4.36 10.93
CA SER A 28 7.76 3.49 9.95
C SER A 28 8.30 2.21 10.61
N THR A 29 8.69 2.25 11.88
CA THR A 29 9.10 1.05 12.62
C THR A 29 7.94 0.06 12.77
N VAL A 30 6.70 0.53 13.01
CA VAL A 30 5.52 -0.35 13.01
C VAL A 30 5.34 -1.00 11.65
N VAL A 31 5.45 -0.22 10.56
CA VAL A 31 5.37 -0.76 9.19
C VAL A 31 6.43 -1.81 8.94
N ASP A 32 7.69 -1.50 9.27
CA ASP A 32 8.81 -2.42 9.06
C ASP A 32 8.64 -3.73 9.85
N ILE A 33 8.07 -3.64 11.06
CA ILE A 33 7.71 -4.82 11.86
C ILE A 33 6.60 -5.62 11.19
N LEU A 34 5.53 -4.98 10.73
CA LEU A 34 4.41 -5.65 10.04
C LEU A 34 4.86 -6.30 8.73
N LEU A 35 5.76 -5.65 7.99
CA LEU A 35 6.40 -6.19 6.78
C LEU A 35 7.49 -7.23 7.09
N GLY A 36 7.84 -7.43 8.37
CA GLY A 36 8.90 -8.35 8.79
C GLY A 36 10.30 -7.93 8.39
N LEU A 37 10.50 -6.67 8.06
CA LEU A 37 11.81 -6.07 7.80
C LEU A 37 12.58 -5.83 9.11
N LEU A 38 11.85 -5.63 10.20
CA LEU A 38 12.39 -5.55 11.55
C LEU A 38 11.73 -6.59 12.45
N GLU A 39 12.53 -7.21 13.31
CA GLU A 39 12.02 -8.08 14.36
C GLU A 39 11.87 -7.29 15.67
N PRO A 40 10.71 -7.40 16.36
CA PRO A 40 10.57 -6.86 17.70
C PRO A 40 11.54 -7.58 18.66
N SER A 41 12.18 -6.83 19.57
CA SER A 41 13.10 -7.40 20.56
C SER A 41 12.39 -8.39 21.49
N THR A 42 11.11 -8.14 21.77
CA THR A 42 10.21 -9.00 22.56
C THR A 42 8.81 -8.91 21.97
N GLY A 43 7.93 -9.87 22.27
CA GLY A 43 6.55 -9.88 21.78
C GLY A 43 6.37 -10.61 20.46
N HIS A 44 5.14 -10.64 19.98
CA HIS A 44 4.71 -11.43 18.83
C HIS A 44 3.80 -10.63 17.90
N ILE A 45 3.74 -11.05 16.64
CA ILE A 45 2.78 -10.57 15.66
C ILE A 45 1.85 -11.74 15.34
N TYR A 46 0.56 -11.54 15.54
CA TYR A 46 -0.45 -12.53 15.21
C TYR A 46 -1.32 -12.06 14.04
N ALA A 47 -1.56 -12.94 13.08
CA ALA A 47 -2.60 -12.80 12.07
C ALA A 47 -3.62 -13.92 12.31
N ASP A 48 -4.86 -13.56 12.66
CA ASP A 48 -5.95 -14.52 12.99
C ASP A 48 -5.53 -15.57 14.01
N SER A 49 -4.87 -15.14 15.08
CA SER A 49 -4.35 -16.00 16.17
C SER A 49 -3.17 -16.89 15.77
N VAL A 50 -2.64 -16.77 14.55
CA VAL A 50 -1.45 -17.47 14.07
C VAL A 50 -0.23 -16.59 14.23
N ASP A 51 0.81 -17.06 14.90
CA ASP A 51 2.08 -16.33 15.00
C ASP A 51 2.74 -16.26 13.62
N VAL A 52 2.93 -15.02 13.15
CA VAL A 52 3.54 -14.75 11.85
C VAL A 52 4.99 -15.26 11.77
N LYS A 53 5.70 -15.28 12.89
CA LYS A 53 7.11 -15.70 12.96
C LYS A 53 7.33 -17.20 12.91
N GLU A 54 6.31 -18.01 13.13
CA GLU A 54 6.45 -19.46 13.04
C GLU A 54 6.89 -19.90 11.62
N PRO A 55 7.68 -20.96 11.51
CA PRO A 55 8.18 -21.44 10.23
C PRO A 55 7.09 -21.66 9.19
N GLY A 56 7.22 -21.02 8.03
CA GLY A 56 6.26 -21.11 6.92
C GLY A 56 5.10 -20.13 6.95
N ASN A 57 4.82 -19.45 8.07
CA ASN A 57 3.74 -18.47 8.16
C ASN A 57 4.13 -17.10 7.60
N TYR A 58 5.37 -16.70 7.76
CA TYR A 58 5.86 -15.41 7.30
C TYR A 58 5.63 -15.16 5.80
N ARG A 59 5.93 -16.15 4.94
CA ARG A 59 5.69 -16.02 3.49
C ARG A 59 4.19 -15.92 3.15
N LYS A 60 3.33 -16.61 3.91
CA LYS A 60 1.88 -16.53 3.74
C LYS A 60 1.38 -15.15 4.13
N TRP A 61 1.89 -14.63 5.25
CA TRP A 61 1.58 -13.28 5.72
C TRP A 61 1.94 -12.23 4.66
N LEU A 62 3.17 -12.23 4.15
CA LEU A 62 3.60 -11.27 3.14
C LEU A 62 2.80 -11.32 1.85
N LYS A 63 2.30 -12.49 1.44
CA LYS A 63 1.42 -12.62 0.27
C LYS A 63 0.07 -11.94 0.45
N ASN A 64 -0.36 -11.77 1.69
CA ASN A 64 -1.63 -11.13 2.04
C ASN A 64 -1.48 -9.62 2.28
N ILE A 65 -0.27 -9.06 2.13
CA ILE A 65 -0.02 -7.63 2.29
C ILE A 65 0.22 -6.97 0.94
N GLY A 66 -0.54 -5.91 0.65
CA GLY A 66 -0.21 -4.91 -0.34
C GLY A 66 0.44 -3.70 0.35
N TYR A 67 1.63 -3.33 -0.07
CA TYR A 67 2.35 -2.21 0.52
C TYR A 67 2.50 -1.07 -0.47
N ILE A 68 2.12 0.12 -0.05
CA ILE A 68 2.23 1.36 -0.81
C ILE A 68 3.16 2.29 -0.03
N PRO A 69 4.46 2.34 -0.41
CA PRO A 69 5.43 3.19 0.26
C PRO A 69 5.24 4.68 -0.07
N GLN A 70 5.82 5.53 0.74
CA GLN A 70 5.85 6.99 0.51
C GLN A 70 6.45 7.34 -0.86
N MET A 71 7.53 6.66 -1.26
CA MET A 71 8.15 6.81 -2.57
C MET A 71 7.94 5.54 -3.39
N ILE A 72 7.15 5.66 -4.47
CA ILE A 72 6.92 4.54 -5.38
C ILE A 72 8.12 4.37 -6.30
N PHE A 73 8.79 3.24 -6.17
CA PHE A 73 9.83 2.84 -7.13
C PHE A 73 9.18 2.38 -8.44
N MET A 74 9.63 2.95 -9.56
CA MET A 74 9.18 2.59 -10.90
C MET A 74 10.32 1.93 -11.68
N LEU A 75 9.98 0.82 -12.36
CA LEU A 75 10.87 0.22 -13.36
C LEU A 75 10.89 1.07 -14.63
N ASP A 76 12.04 1.16 -15.28
CA ASP A 76 12.12 1.66 -16.66
C ASP A 76 11.59 0.58 -17.61
N ASP A 77 10.26 0.44 -17.62
CA ASP A 77 9.53 -0.57 -18.37
C ASP A 77 8.10 -0.07 -18.64
N THR A 78 7.22 -0.92 -19.12
CA THR A 78 5.83 -0.59 -19.44
C THR A 78 4.97 -0.41 -18.18
N ILE A 79 3.79 0.21 -18.34
CA ILE A 79 2.76 0.28 -17.28
C ILE A 79 2.38 -1.13 -16.85
N ARG A 80 2.16 -2.06 -17.80
CA ARG A 80 1.86 -3.47 -17.57
C ARG A 80 2.82 -4.09 -16.54
N LYS A 81 4.12 -4.01 -16.80
CA LYS A 81 5.15 -4.60 -15.94
C LYS A 81 5.32 -3.88 -14.61
N ASN A 82 5.02 -2.59 -14.58
CA ASN A 82 5.03 -1.84 -13.34
C ASN A 82 3.86 -2.20 -12.40
N VAL A 83 2.67 -2.49 -12.93
CA VAL A 83 1.53 -2.96 -12.13
C VAL A 83 1.70 -4.42 -11.73
N ALA A 84 1.98 -5.32 -12.69
CA ALA A 84 2.23 -6.74 -12.43
C ALA A 84 3.68 -7.00 -11.97
N PHE A 85 4.20 -6.16 -11.08
CA PHE A 85 5.57 -6.22 -10.60
C PHE A 85 5.93 -7.59 -10.03
N GLY A 86 7.01 -8.19 -10.54
CA GLY A 86 7.49 -9.51 -10.09
C GLY A 86 6.69 -10.71 -10.61
N VAL A 87 5.68 -10.48 -11.46
CA VAL A 87 4.92 -11.54 -12.10
C VAL A 87 5.59 -11.89 -13.44
N PRO A 88 5.87 -13.17 -13.74
CA PRO A 88 6.34 -13.59 -15.07
C PRO A 88 5.39 -13.15 -16.17
N GLU A 89 5.92 -12.72 -17.31
CA GLU A 89 5.13 -12.12 -18.40
C GLU A 89 4.01 -13.05 -18.90
N ASP A 90 4.31 -14.33 -19.00
CA ASP A 90 3.38 -15.39 -19.41
C ASP A 90 2.26 -15.69 -18.39
N LYS A 91 2.37 -15.12 -17.18
CA LYS A 91 1.41 -15.27 -16.08
C LYS A 91 0.68 -13.98 -15.72
N ILE A 92 0.91 -12.90 -16.47
CA ILE A 92 0.21 -11.64 -16.23
C ILE A 92 -1.24 -11.80 -16.71
N ASP A 93 -2.18 -11.62 -15.78
CA ASP A 93 -3.61 -11.58 -16.07
C ASP A 93 -4.03 -10.18 -16.49
N GLU A 94 -4.41 -10.01 -17.74
CA GLU A 94 -4.80 -8.72 -18.30
C GLU A 94 -6.13 -8.22 -17.75
N ASN A 95 -7.08 -9.11 -17.47
CA ASN A 95 -8.34 -8.71 -16.85
C ASN A 95 -8.07 -8.13 -15.45
N ARG A 96 -7.21 -8.79 -14.68
CA ARG A 96 -6.80 -8.32 -13.36
C ARG A 96 -6.07 -6.97 -13.43
N LEU A 97 -5.22 -6.76 -14.46
CA LEU A 97 -4.58 -5.45 -14.68
C LEU A 97 -5.62 -4.33 -14.82
N TRP A 98 -6.59 -4.51 -15.71
CA TRP A 98 -7.63 -3.49 -15.94
C TRP A 98 -8.52 -3.28 -14.73
N GLU A 99 -8.82 -4.34 -13.97
CA GLU A 99 -9.58 -4.27 -12.74
C GLU A 99 -8.88 -3.38 -11.69
N VAL A 100 -7.61 -3.65 -11.38
CA VAL A 100 -6.87 -2.86 -10.38
C VAL A 100 -6.55 -1.44 -10.86
N LEU A 101 -6.37 -1.24 -12.17
CA LEU A 101 -6.21 0.09 -12.73
C LEU A 101 -7.48 0.92 -12.62
N LYS A 102 -8.65 0.31 -12.78
CA LYS A 102 -9.94 0.94 -12.53
C LYS A 102 -10.14 1.26 -11.06
N GLU A 103 -9.78 0.33 -10.16
CA GLU A 103 -9.81 0.59 -8.70
C GLU A 103 -8.89 1.75 -8.32
N ALA A 104 -7.71 1.88 -8.98
CA ALA A 104 -6.78 2.98 -8.80
C ALA A 104 -7.15 4.25 -9.60
N GLN A 105 -8.27 4.28 -10.31
CA GLN A 105 -8.73 5.41 -11.17
C GLN A 105 -7.70 5.83 -12.23
N LEU A 106 -7.04 4.88 -12.86
CA LEU A 106 -6.05 5.11 -13.94
C LEU A 106 -6.51 4.58 -15.30
N ASP A 107 -7.54 3.77 -15.37
CA ASP A 107 -7.98 3.10 -16.58
C ASP A 107 -8.31 4.08 -17.70
N GLU A 108 -9.02 5.17 -17.41
CA GLU A 108 -9.35 6.20 -18.42
C GLU A 108 -8.08 6.90 -18.95
N PHE A 109 -7.13 7.23 -18.07
CA PHE A 109 -5.86 7.81 -18.50
C PHE A 109 -5.11 6.87 -19.43
N ILE A 110 -4.99 5.59 -19.09
CA ILE A 110 -4.25 4.60 -19.88
C ILE A 110 -4.91 4.40 -21.25
N LYS A 111 -6.24 4.42 -21.36
CA LYS A 111 -6.96 4.35 -22.64
C LYS A 111 -6.66 5.52 -23.58
N THR A 112 -6.21 6.67 -23.05
CA THR A 112 -5.79 7.81 -23.87
C THR A 112 -4.39 7.67 -24.45
N LEU A 113 -3.59 6.75 -23.93
CA LEU A 113 -2.22 6.54 -24.38
C LEU A 113 -2.17 5.73 -25.67
N PRO A 114 -1.35 6.11 -26.66
CA PRO A 114 -1.27 5.39 -27.96
C PRO A 114 -0.92 3.89 -27.82
N GLU A 115 -0.07 3.56 -26.85
CA GLU A 115 0.40 2.19 -26.59
C GLU A 115 -0.34 1.53 -25.40
N GLY A 116 -1.29 2.23 -24.77
CA GLY A 116 -2.07 1.72 -23.64
C GLY A 116 -1.18 1.17 -22.52
N LEU A 117 -1.38 -0.10 -22.16
CA LEU A 117 -0.60 -0.79 -21.11
C LEU A 117 0.87 -0.98 -21.49
N GLU A 118 1.20 -1.00 -22.78
CA GLU A 118 2.59 -1.15 -23.27
C GLU A 118 3.34 0.18 -23.30
N THR A 119 2.74 1.27 -22.86
CA THR A 119 3.41 2.57 -22.76
C THR A 119 4.58 2.49 -21.80
N GLY A 120 5.79 2.75 -22.32
CA GLY A 120 7.02 2.85 -21.52
C GLY A 120 7.00 4.12 -20.68
N ILE A 121 7.22 3.98 -19.37
CA ILE A 121 7.15 5.12 -18.42
C ILE A 121 8.49 5.84 -18.20
N GLY A 122 9.57 5.28 -18.74
CA GLY A 122 10.93 5.82 -18.62
C GLY A 122 11.55 5.64 -17.25
N GLU A 123 12.82 6.00 -17.14
CA GLU A 123 13.58 5.86 -15.90
C GLU A 123 12.85 6.56 -14.74
N ARG A 124 12.63 5.83 -13.64
CA ARG A 124 11.91 6.29 -12.45
C ARG A 124 10.51 6.86 -12.73
N GLY A 125 9.90 6.49 -13.85
CA GLY A 125 8.56 6.95 -14.22
C GLY A 125 8.50 8.45 -14.57
N ILE A 126 9.57 9.00 -15.17
CA ILE A 126 9.68 10.44 -15.49
C ILE A 126 8.57 10.95 -16.40
N ARG A 127 7.96 10.07 -17.21
CA ARG A 127 6.86 10.41 -18.11
C ARG A 127 5.49 10.52 -17.42
N LEU A 128 5.42 10.22 -16.12
CA LEU A 128 4.19 10.22 -15.33
C LEU A 128 4.18 11.38 -14.33
N SER A 129 3.01 11.93 -14.05
CA SER A 129 2.82 12.85 -12.93
C SER A 129 3.01 12.13 -11.58
N GLY A 130 3.20 12.88 -10.49
CA GLY A 130 3.27 12.32 -9.13
C GLY A 130 2.04 11.48 -8.79
N GLY A 131 0.84 11.98 -9.08
CA GLY A 131 -0.41 11.27 -8.85
C GLY A 131 -0.57 10.00 -9.69
N GLN A 132 -0.10 10.02 -10.97
CA GLN A 132 -0.13 8.83 -11.82
C GLN A 132 0.82 7.74 -11.29
N ARG A 133 2.05 8.12 -10.87
CA ARG A 133 2.96 7.16 -10.22
C ARG A 133 2.35 6.55 -8.97
N GLN A 134 1.71 7.39 -8.13
CA GLN A 134 1.07 6.93 -6.90
C GLN A 134 -0.05 5.93 -7.19
N ARG A 135 -0.91 6.21 -8.16
CA ARG A 135 -2.00 5.30 -8.58
C ARG A 135 -1.48 4.00 -9.19
N ILE A 136 -0.36 4.02 -9.92
CA ILE A 136 0.31 2.77 -10.36
C ILE A 136 0.80 1.97 -9.13
N GLY A 137 1.34 2.62 -8.11
CA GLY A 137 1.72 1.98 -6.85
C GLY A 137 0.53 1.31 -6.15
N ILE A 138 -0.63 1.97 -6.15
CA ILE A 138 -1.88 1.40 -5.61
C ILE A 138 -2.31 0.18 -6.44
N ALA A 139 -2.38 0.31 -7.77
CA ALA A 139 -2.73 -0.80 -8.66
C ALA A 139 -1.78 -2.00 -8.48
N ARG A 140 -0.48 -1.75 -8.35
CA ARG A 140 0.54 -2.76 -8.04
C ARG A 140 0.25 -3.48 -6.72
N ALA A 141 -0.03 -2.72 -5.66
CA ALA A 141 -0.32 -3.29 -4.34
C ALA A 141 -1.58 -4.16 -4.36
N LEU A 142 -2.57 -3.81 -5.19
CA LEU A 142 -3.84 -4.53 -5.33
C LEU A 142 -3.75 -5.74 -6.26
N TYR A 143 -2.75 -5.83 -7.13
CA TYR A 143 -2.70 -6.82 -8.20
C TYR A 143 -2.81 -8.27 -7.70
N ASN A 144 -2.13 -8.60 -6.62
CA ASN A 144 -2.16 -9.93 -6.01
C ASN A 144 -3.33 -10.14 -5.04
N ASP A 145 -4.33 -9.28 -5.06
CA ASP A 145 -5.53 -9.32 -4.22
C ASP A 145 -5.26 -9.50 -2.72
N PRO A 146 -4.39 -8.66 -2.11
CA PRO A 146 -4.05 -8.78 -0.70
C PRO A 146 -5.28 -8.50 0.18
N GLU A 147 -5.33 -9.11 1.38
CA GLU A 147 -6.36 -8.83 2.38
C GLU A 147 -6.06 -7.59 3.22
N VAL A 148 -4.77 -7.26 3.35
CA VAL A 148 -4.28 -6.11 4.13
C VAL A 148 -3.55 -5.14 3.21
N LEU A 149 -3.90 -3.85 3.28
CA LEU A 149 -3.20 -2.78 2.60
C LEU A 149 -2.53 -1.87 3.62
N ILE A 150 -1.24 -1.66 3.46
CA ILE A 150 -0.46 -0.72 4.27
C ILE A 150 -0.09 0.48 3.38
N LEU A 151 -0.54 1.67 3.79
CA LEU A 151 -0.23 2.93 3.14
C LEU A 151 0.73 3.73 4.02
N ASP A 152 1.98 3.85 3.60
CA ASP A 152 2.99 4.59 4.35
C ASP A 152 3.17 5.98 3.74
N GLU A 153 2.49 6.97 4.32
CA GLU A 153 2.52 8.38 3.88
C GLU A 153 2.28 8.55 2.36
N ALA A 154 1.50 7.66 1.79
CA ALA A 154 1.32 7.48 0.35
C ALA A 154 0.84 8.73 -0.41
N THR A 155 0.34 9.74 0.28
CA THR A 155 -0.21 10.96 -0.34
C THR A 155 0.54 12.24 0.04
N SER A 156 1.61 12.14 0.83
CA SER A 156 2.30 13.30 1.43
C SER A 156 2.88 14.31 0.42
N ALA A 157 3.25 13.85 -0.77
CA ALA A 157 3.85 14.65 -1.83
C ALA A 157 2.85 15.11 -2.92
N LEU A 158 1.54 14.90 -2.71
CA LEU A 158 0.50 15.22 -3.67
C LEU A 158 -0.22 16.53 -3.33
N ASP A 159 -0.78 17.16 -4.36
CA ASP A 159 -1.74 18.24 -4.19
C ASP A 159 -3.06 17.73 -3.59
N ASN A 160 -3.84 18.60 -3.00
CA ASN A 160 -5.03 18.23 -2.24
C ASN A 160 -6.09 17.51 -3.09
N ASP A 161 -6.27 17.87 -4.37
CA ASP A 161 -7.28 17.28 -5.24
C ASP A 161 -6.87 15.84 -5.62
N THR A 162 -5.60 15.66 -5.95
CA THR A 162 -5.04 14.31 -6.23
C THR A 162 -5.06 13.43 -4.99
N GLU A 163 -4.72 13.98 -3.82
CA GLU A 163 -4.81 13.27 -2.53
C GLU A 163 -6.25 12.81 -2.27
N ALA A 164 -7.22 13.71 -2.40
CA ALA A 164 -8.63 13.39 -2.19
C ALA A 164 -9.12 12.27 -3.11
N ALA A 165 -8.77 12.32 -4.40
CA ALA A 165 -9.15 11.29 -5.37
C ALA A 165 -8.52 9.91 -5.05
N ILE A 166 -7.26 9.88 -4.59
CA ILE A 166 -6.58 8.67 -4.17
C ILE A 166 -7.22 8.11 -2.90
N MET A 167 -7.46 8.96 -1.90
CA MET A 167 -8.11 8.54 -0.65
C MET A 167 -9.53 8.05 -0.89
N GLU A 168 -10.26 8.62 -1.85
CA GLU A 168 -11.57 8.08 -2.25
C GLU A 168 -11.45 6.65 -2.79
N SER A 169 -10.46 6.37 -3.65
CA SER A 169 -10.19 5.02 -4.15
C SER A 169 -9.89 4.04 -3.03
N ILE A 170 -9.05 4.44 -2.08
CA ILE A 170 -8.71 3.63 -0.90
C ILE A 170 -9.93 3.40 -0.01
N ASN A 171 -10.73 4.44 0.25
CA ASN A 171 -11.93 4.34 1.08
C ASN A 171 -13.00 3.40 0.49
N ARG A 172 -13.05 3.21 -0.83
CA ARG A 172 -13.93 2.22 -1.47
C ARG A 172 -13.55 0.78 -1.15
N LEU A 173 -12.33 0.54 -0.67
CA LEU A 173 -11.86 -0.78 -0.24
C LEU A 173 -12.19 -1.08 1.22
N HIS A 174 -12.64 -0.08 1.99
CA HIS A 174 -13.08 -0.23 3.38
C HIS A 174 -14.18 -1.29 3.51
N GLY A 175 -14.08 -2.14 4.51
CA GLY A 175 -14.97 -3.29 4.72
C GLY A 175 -14.67 -4.51 3.83
N ARG A 176 -13.94 -4.32 2.72
CA ARG A 176 -13.47 -5.40 1.82
C ARG A 176 -12.03 -5.78 2.10
N LYS A 177 -11.22 -4.82 2.52
CA LYS A 177 -9.81 -4.96 2.85
C LYS A 177 -9.54 -4.36 4.22
N THR A 178 -8.57 -4.87 4.93
CA THR A 178 -8.04 -4.25 6.14
C THR A 178 -7.05 -3.16 5.73
N LEU A 179 -7.26 -1.92 6.17
CA LEU A 179 -6.47 -0.77 5.79
C LEU A 179 -5.63 -0.29 6.97
N ILE A 180 -4.32 -0.14 6.79
CA ILE A 180 -3.40 0.45 7.76
C ILE A 180 -2.81 1.69 7.11
N ILE A 181 -3.16 2.86 7.63
CA ILE A 181 -2.83 4.14 7.02
C ILE A 181 -1.91 4.92 7.96
N ILE A 182 -0.67 5.10 7.55
CA ILE A 182 0.27 5.98 8.23
C ILE A 182 0.16 7.37 7.61
N ALA A 183 -0.18 8.36 8.41
CA ALA A 183 -0.35 9.72 7.94
C ALA A 183 0.23 10.76 8.90
N HIS A 184 0.72 11.85 8.32
CA HIS A 184 1.05 13.07 9.04
C HIS A 184 -0.15 14.02 9.13
N ARG A 185 -1.08 13.96 8.17
CA ARG A 185 -2.25 14.81 8.09
C ARG A 185 -3.44 14.13 8.74
N LEU A 186 -4.08 14.81 9.67
CA LEU A 186 -5.27 14.29 10.36
C LEU A 186 -6.43 14.04 9.39
N GLN A 187 -6.57 14.85 8.36
CA GLN A 187 -7.62 14.70 7.34
C GLN A 187 -7.60 13.33 6.63
N THR A 188 -6.40 12.77 6.43
CA THR A 188 -6.21 11.47 5.77
C THR A 188 -6.80 10.31 6.60
N ILE A 189 -6.86 10.47 7.91
CA ILE A 189 -7.31 9.44 8.86
C ILE A 189 -8.69 9.71 9.49
N GLU A 190 -9.34 10.82 9.13
CA GLU A 190 -10.68 11.18 9.68
C GLU A 190 -11.72 10.08 9.48
N LYS A 191 -11.58 9.28 8.43
CA LYS A 191 -12.51 8.19 8.10
C LYS A 191 -12.05 6.83 8.62
N CYS A 192 -10.97 6.76 9.38
CA CYS A 192 -10.52 5.52 9.98
C CYS A 192 -11.42 5.12 11.16
N ASP A 193 -11.69 3.83 11.30
CA ASP A 193 -12.48 3.28 12.42
C ASP A 193 -11.71 3.39 13.74
N ILE A 194 -10.39 3.25 13.66
CA ILE A 194 -9.48 3.27 14.82
C ILE A 194 -8.29 4.16 14.50
N VAL A 195 -7.86 4.96 15.47
CA VAL A 195 -6.65 5.77 15.33
C VAL A 195 -5.72 5.50 16.50
N TYR A 196 -4.52 5.05 16.19
CA TYR A 196 -3.43 4.90 17.15
C TYR A 196 -2.48 6.09 17.07
N ARG A 197 -2.09 6.60 18.23
CA ARG A 197 -1.07 7.64 18.34
C ARG A 197 0.20 7.04 18.92
N VAL A 198 1.29 7.16 18.19
CA VAL A 198 2.63 6.72 18.57
C VAL A 198 3.55 7.90 18.83
#